data_a2a054dc09fbabc8d2419683c21725ef
#
_entry.id   a2a054dc09fbabc8d2419683c21725ef
#
_cell.length_a   1.000
_cell.length_b   1.000
_cell.length_c   1.000
_cell.angle_alpha   90.00
_cell.angle_beta   90.00
_cell.angle_gamma   90.00
#
_symmetry.space_group_name_H-M   'P 1'
#
loop_
_entity.id
_entity.type
_entity.pdbx_description
1 polymer ?
#
loop_
_entity_poly.entity_id
_entity_poly.type
_entity_poly.pdbx_seq_one_letter_code
_entity_poly.pdbx_strand_id
1 'polypeptide(L)'
;MAYPYNRTVGTELSRFFRSLSAGVLEGTRGSDGRVYFPPAEFDPVTGARLSEWVTLPDVGTVTSWTWQSTPMVGQPLDRPFAWALIVLDGADVPVLHAVDAGSPDRIGTGSRVKVRWAAERSGGISDIACFDLVAGGAA
;
A
#
# COMPACT_ATOMS: atom_id res chain seq x y z
N MET A 1 12.79 18.52 -5.18
CA MET A 1 13.23 19.29 -4.02
C MET A 1 13.79 18.40 -2.94
N ALA A 2 14.94 18.77 -2.46
CA ALA A 2 15.55 18.01 -1.37
C ALA A 2 15.05 18.54 -0.05
N TYR A 3 14.47 17.69 0.76
CA TYR A 3 14.03 18.05 2.09
C TYR A 3 15.20 17.89 3.03
N PRO A 4 15.54 18.93 3.79
CA PRO A 4 16.67 18.80 4.71
C PRO A 4 16.45 17.71 5.76
N TYR A 5 15.21 17.38 6.02
CA TYR A 5 14.88 16.35 7.00
C TYR A 5 14.72 14.96 6.38
N ASN A 6 14.95 14.80 5.07
CA ASN A 6 14.91 13.47 4.46
C ASN A 6 15.90 12.52 5.11
N ARG A 7 17.04 13.04 5.51
CA ARG A 7 18.04 12.22 6.15
C ARG A 7 17.67 11.86 7.58
N THR A 8 16.58 12.39 8.07
CA THR A 8 16.10 12.07 9.41
C THR A 8 14.91 11.12 9.35
N VAL A 9 14.94 10.23 8.37
CA VAL A 9 13.95 9.16 8.31
C VAL A 9 14.01 8.39 9.63
N GLY A 10 12.88 8.32 10.31
CA GLY A 10 12.81 7.67 11.61
C GLY A 10 13.09 6.17 11.51
N THR A 11 13.41 5.57 12.65
CA THR A 11 13.68 4.14 12.71
C THR A 11 12.49 3.32 12.23
N GLU A 12 11.28 3.79 12.51
CA GLU A 12 10.05 3.13 12.07
C GLU A 12 9.94 3.11 10.55
N LEU A 13 10.22 4.24 9.92
CA LEU A 13 10.15 4.34 8.47
C LEU A 13 11.26 3.55 7.80
N SER A 14 12.45 3.55 8.39
CA SER A 14 13.57 2.74 7.90
C SER A 14 13.23 1.25 7.96
N ARG A 15 12.60 0.82 9.04
CA ARG A 15 12.15 -0.57 9.17
C ARG A 15 11.14 -0.92 8.10
N PHE A 16 10.17 -0.04 7.85
CA PHE A 16 9.15 -0.25 6.83
C PHE A 16 9.79 -0.44 5.45
N PHE A 17 10.74 0.43 5.11
CA PHE A 17 11.40 0.35 3.82
C PHE A 17 12.25 -0.90 3.67
N ARG A 18 12.93 -1.32 4.75
CA ARG A 18 13.69 -2.57 4.71
C ARG A 18 12.76 -3.78 4.52
N SER A 19 11.60 -3.76 5.16
CA SER A 19 10.63 -4.83 4.99
C SER A 19 10.13 -4.88 3.56
N LEU A 20 9.85 -3.73 2.95
CA LEU A 20 9.42 -3.68 1.55
C LEU A 20 10.47 -4.28 0.63
N SER A 21 11.74 -3.98 0.84
CA SER A 21 12.80 -4.54 -0.01
C SER A 21 12.92 -6.05 0.15
N ALA A 22 12.48 -6.58 1.28
CA ALA A 22 12.44 -8.03 1.53
C ALA A 22 11.12 -8.67 1.07
N GLY A 23 10.19 -7.89 0.53
CA GLY A 23 8.90 -8.42 0.10
C GLY A 23 7.92 -8.64 1.25
N VAL A 24 8.04 -7.87 2.32
CA VAL A 24 7.22 -8.01 3.52
C VAL A 24 6.45 -6.71 3.77
N LEU A 25 5.16 -6.83 4.02
CA LEU A 25 4.31 -5.70 4.38
C LEU A 25 4.15 -5.67 5.90
N GLU A 26 4.44 -4.52 6.49
CA GLU A 26 4.26 -4.33 7.92
C GLU A 26 3.48 -3.06 8.18
N GLY A 27 2.57 -3.12 9.14
CA GLY A 27 1.85 -1.97 9.66
C GLY A 27 2.14 -1.79 11.14
N THR A 28 1.54 -0.75 11.72
CA THR A 28 1.65 -0.50 13.16
C THR A 28 0.27 -0.52 13.79
N ARG A 29 0.18 -1.00 15.03
CA ARG A 29 -1.08 -1.08 15.76
C ARG A 29 -1.15 0.05 16.78
N GLY A 30 -2.25 0.79 16.74
CA GLY A 30 -2.51 1.87 17.68
C GLY A 30 -3.17 1.41 18.96
N SER A 31 -3.35 2.34 19.91
CA SER A 31 -3.97 2.06 21.19
C SER A 31 -5.43 1.65 21.07
N ASP A 32 -6.08 2.03 19.99
CA ASP A 32 -7.47 1.65 19.70
C ASP A 32 -7.59 0.28 19.04
N GLY A 33 -6.47 -0.43 18.88
CA GLY A 33 -6.42 -1.73 18.24
C GLY A 33 -6.35 -1.69 16.74
N ARG A 34 -6.43 -0.53 16.13
CA ARG A 34 -6.39 -0.40 14.67
C ARG A 34 -4.97 -0.60 14.14
N VAL A 35 -4.88 -1.27 13.00
CA VAL A 35 -3.62 -1.49 12.31
C VAL A 35 -3.56 -0.54 11.12
N TYR A 36 -2.49 0.24 11.08
CA TYR A 36 -2.28 1.25 10.05
C TYR A 36 -1.27 0.75 9.02
N PHE A 37 -1.64 0.82 7.76
CA PHE A 37 -0.74 0.58 6.64
C PHE A 37 -1.00 1.64 5.55
N PRO A 38 -0.01 2.42 5.13
CA PRO A 38 1.39 2.42 5.62
C PRO A 38 1.49 2.66 7.11
N PRO A 39 2.59 2.24 7.76
CA PRO A 39 2.70 2.35 9.21
C PRO A 39 2.59 3.80 9.67
N ALA A 40 1.82 4.00 10.73
CA ALA A 40 1.79 5.29 11.40
C ALA A 40 2.94 5.34 12.39
N GLU A 41 3.59 6.50 12.50
CA GLU A 41 4.68 6.68 13.45
C GLU A 41 4.14 6.97 14.83
N PHE A 42 3.05 7.72 14.90
CA PHE A 42 2.45 8.14 16.17
C PHE A 42 1.00 7.70 16.23
N ASP A 43 0.57 7.36 17.45
CA ASP A 43 -0.82 7.00 17.72
C ASP A 43 -1.71 8.21 17.49
N PRO A 44 -2.70 8.16 16.60
CA PRO A 44 -3.59 9.29 16.36
C PRO A 44 -4.48 9.62 17.57
N VAL A 45 -4.65 8.68 18.50
CA VAL A 45 -5.49 8.90 19.69
C VAL A 45 -4.66 9.53 20.81
N THR A 46 -3.47 8.98 21.10
CA THR A 46 -2.69 9.40 22.26
C THR A 46 -1.50 10.29 21.92
N GLY A 47 -1.07 10.31 20.65
CA GLY A 47 0.14 11.01 20.24
C GLY A 47 1.43 10.29 20.58
N ALA A 48 1.35 9.13 21.22
CA ALA A 48 2.54 8.37 21.60
C ALA A 48 3.14 7.69 20.39
N ARG A 49 4.45 7.43 20.41
CA ARG A 49 5.12 6.72 19.35
C ARG A 49 4.65 5.28 19.31
N LEU A 50 4.29 4.80 18.13
CA LEU A 50 3.86 3.43 17.93
C LEU A 50 5.07 2.51 17.78
N SER A 51 5.03 1.39 18.47
CA SER A 51 6.12 0.42 18.44
C SER A 51 5.65 -1.01 18.25
N GLU A 52 4.33 -1.22 18.16
CA GLU A 52 3.81 -2.55 17.90
C GLU A 52 3.67 -2.74 16.39
N TRP A 53 4.48 -3.62 15.83
CA TRP A 53 4.49 -3.91 14.40
C TRP A 53 3.71 -5.18 14.11
N VAL A 54 2.97 -5.15 13.00
CA VAL A 54 2.13 -6.26 12.58
C VAL A 54 2.50 -6.62 11.15
N THR A 55 2.85 -7.87 10.90
CA THR A 55 3.09 -8.37 9.55
C THR A 55 1.74 -8.60 8.88
N LEU A 56 1.59 -8.08 7.65
CA LEU A 56 0.35 -8.17 6.90
C LEU A 56 0.54 -9.04 5.67
N PRO A 57 -0.51 -9.78 5.26
CA PRO A 57 -0.45 -10.49 3.98
C PRO A 57 -0.46 -9.49 2.82
N ASP A 58 -0.04 -9.95 1.65
CA ASP A 58 0.08 -9.11 0.46
C ASP A 58 -1.22 -9.06 -0.36
N VAL A 59 -2.34 -9.29 0.26
CA VAL A 59 -3.66 -9.30 -0.36
C VAL A 59 -4.58 -8.33 0.37
N GLY A 60 -5.55 -7.80 -0.37
CA GLY A 60 -6.51 -6.87 0.19
C GLY A 60 -7.76 -6.76 -0.65
N THR A 61 -8.62 -5.81 -0.27
CA THR A 61 -9.92 -5.61 -0.90
C THR A 61 -10.05 -4.15 -1.32
N VAL A 62 -10.55 -3.94 -2.54
CA VAL A 62 -10.85 -2.60 -3.06
C VAL A 62 -12.11 -2.09 -2.38
N THR A 63 -12.03 -0.90 -1.78
CA THR A 63 -13.19 -0.25 -1.15
C THR A 63 -13.77 0.84 -2.03
N SER A 64 -12.94 1.53 -2.80
CA SER A 64 -13.40 2.46 -3.83
C SER A 64 -12.31 2.58 -4.89
N TRP A 65 -12.68 3.10 -6.07
CA TRP A 65 -11.73 3.18 -7.17
C TRP A 65 -12.18 4.20 -8.21
N THR A 66 -11.21 4.61 -9.02
CA THR A 66 -11.48 5.43 -10.19
C THR A 66 -10.57 4.96 -11.33
N TRP A 67 -11.03 5.13 -12.56
CA TRP A 67 -10.28 4.65 -13.72
C TRP A 67 -9.42 5.75 -14.32
N GLN A 68 -8.15 5.46 -14.52
CA GLN A 68 -7.19 6.33 -15.20
C GLN A 68 -7.06 5.85 -16.63
N SER A 69 -7.79 6.48 -17.54
CA SER A 69 -7.83 6.05 -18.94
C SER A 69 -6.60 6.47 -19.73
N THR A 70 -5.92 7.53 -19.29
CA THR A 70 -4.74 8.04 -19.97
C THR A 70 -3.61 8.19 -18.97
N PRO A 71 -2.69 7.22 -18.90
CA PRO A 71 -1.57 7.30 -17.95
C PRO A 71 -0.68 8.49 -18.27
N MET A 72 -0.11 9.07 -17.23
CA MET A 72 0.79 10.21 -17.34
C MET A 72 2.19 9.79 -16.95
N VAL A 73 3.18 10.54 -17.42
CA VAL A 73 4.57 10.29 -17.06
C VAL A 73 4.72 10.35 -15.53
N GLY A 74 5.40 9.38 -14.98
CA GLY A 74 5.63 9.29 -13.54
C GLY A 74 4.60 8.46 -12.79
N GLN A 75 3.54 8.02 -13.45
CA GLN A 75 2.57 7.12 -12.83
C GLN A 75 3.08 5.67 -12.83
N PRO A 76 2.55 4.82 -11.93
CA PRO A 76 3.08 3.47 -11.77
C PRO A 76 2.97 2.58 -13.00
N LEU A 77 1.98 2.83 -13.86
CA LEU A 77 1.75 2.01 -15.05
C LEU A 77 1.71 2.90 -16.27
N ASP A 78 2.15 2.35 -17.40
CA ASP A 78 2.17 3.04 -18.70
C ASP A 78 0.97 2.69 -19.58
N ARG A 79 -0.03 2.05 -19.00
CA ARG A 79 -1.28 1.69 -19.65
C ARG A 79 -2.44 2.06 -18.73
N PRO A 80 -3.69 2.10 -19.23
CA PRO A 80 -4.83 2.44 -18.36
C PRO A 80 -4.91 1.51 -17.16
N PHE A 81 -5.24 2.10 -16.01
CA PHE A 81 -5.29 1.36 -14.75
C PHE A 81 -6.28 2.03 -13.81
N ALA A 82 -6.53 1.39 -12.68
CA ALA A 82 -7.38 1.96 -11.65
C ALA A 82 -6.54 2.51 -10.50
N TRP A 83 -6.92 3.68 -9.99
CA TRP A 83 -6.51 4.13 -8.67
C TRP A 83 -7.54 3.61 -7.68
N ALA A 84 -7.12 2.90 -6.68
CA ALA A 84 -8.04 2.27 -5.74
C ALA A 84 -7.61 2.51 -4.30
N LEU A 85 -8.59 2.63 -3.42
CA LEU A 85 -8.38 2.55 -1.99
C LEU A 85 -8.48 1.08 -1.61
N ILE A 86 -7.41 0.53 -1.07
CA ILE A 86 -7.26 -0.89 -0.79
C ILE A 86 -7.04 -1.08 0.70
N VAL A 87 -7.86 -1.92 1.31
CA VAL A 87 -7.65 -2.33 2.70
C VAL A 87 -6.98 -3.69 2.67
N LEU A 88 -5.72 -3.74 3.11
CA LEU A 88 -5.01 -5.02 3.23
C LEU A 88 -5.67 -5.85 4.31
N ASP A 89 -5.66 -7.18 4.12
CA ASP A 89 -6.20 -8.08 5.12
C ASP A 89 -5.43 -7.89 6.43
N GLY A 90 -6.18 -7.65 7.51
CA GLY A 90 -5.58 -7.37 8.81
C GLY A 90 -5.29 -5.91 9.09
N ALA A 91 -5.39 -5.03 8.09
CA ALA A 91 -5.27 -3.59 8.29
C ALA A 91 -6.66 -2.97 8.42
N ASP A 92 -6.72 -1.80 9.03
CA ASP A 92 -7.99 -1.10 9.28
C ASP A 92 -8.10 0.21 8.51
N VAL A 93 -7.03 0.61 7.82
CA VAL A 93 -6.97 1.89 7.12
C VAL A 93 -6.63 1.60 5.65
N PRO A 94 -7.35 2.20 4.69
CA PRO A 94 -7.05 1.96 3.28
C PRO A 94 -5.78 2.67 2.84
N VAL A 95 -5.14 2.10 1.82
CA VAL A 95 -4.01 2.71 1.13
C VAL A 95 -4.41 2.95 -0.32
N LEU A 96 -4.01 4.09 -0.87
CA LEU A 96 -4.27 4.42 -2.27
C LEU A 96 -3.14 3.86 -3.12
N HIS A 97 -3.47 3.02 -4.09
CA HIS A 97 -2.47 2.48 -5.01
C HIS A 97 -3.10 2.09 -6.34
N ALA A 98 -2.24 1.85 -7.32
CA ALA A 98 -2.66 1.46 -8.65
C ALA A 98 -3.02 -0.02 -8.70
N VAL A 99 -4.07 -0.34 -9.45
CA VAL A 99 -4.48 -1.72 -9.73
C VAL A 99 -4.43 -1.94 -11.23
N ASP A 100 -3.68 -2.93 -11.66
CA ASP A 100 -3.54 -3.30 -13.06
C ASP A 100 -4.69 -4.26 -13.43
N ALA A 101 -5.86 -3.67 -13.69
CA ALA A 101 -7.07 -4.44 -13.91
C ALA A 101 -7.33 -4.75 -15.39
N GLY A 102 -6.69 -4.02 -16.29
CA GLY A 102 -6.88 -4.21 -17.74
C GLY A 102 -8.02 -3.40 -18.30
N SER A 103 -9.16 -3.37 -17.65
CA SER A 103 -10.30 -2.56 -18.08
C SER A 103 -11.17 -2.21 -16.87
N PRO A 104 -11.97 -1.14 -16.96
CA PRO A 104 -12.84 -0.76 -15.85
C PRO A 104 -13.93 -1.78 -15.54
N ASP A 105 -14.23 -2.66 -16.50
CA ASP A 105 -15.24 -3.72 -16.30
C ASP A 105 -14.75 -4.82 -15.37
N ARG A 106 -13.46 -4.90 -15.13
CA ARG A 106 -12.86 -6.00 -14.38
C ARG A 106 -12.63 -5.68 -12.93
N ILE A 107 -12.84 -4.44 -12.52
CA ILE A 107 -12.62 -4.00 -11.14
C ILE A 107 -13.92 -3.44 -10.57
N GLY A 108 -14.12 -3.65 -9.30
CA GLY A 108 -15.27 -3.10 -8.56
C GLY A 108 -14.98 -3.08 -7.08
N THR A 109 -15.88 -2.44 -6.34
CA THR A 109 -15.82 -2.48 -4.88
C THR A 109 -15.97 -3.93 -4.44
N GLY A 110 -15.07 -4.36 -3.57
CA GLY A 110 -15.02 -5.76 -3.14
C GLY A 110 -14.06 -6.63 -3.92
N SER A 111 -13.46 -6.11 -5.00
CA SER A 111 -12.47 -6.87 -5.74
C SER A 111 -11.28 -7.21 -4.85
N ARG A 112 -10.80 -8.45 -4.96
CA ARG A 112 -9.61 -8.89 -4.24
C ARG A 112 -8.38 -8.59 -5.09
N VAL A 113 -7.35 -8.10 -4.44
CA VAL A 113 -6.11 -7.69 -5.10
C VAL A 113 -4.92 -8.20 -4.33
N LYS A 114 -3.80 -8.34 -5.04
CA LYS A 114 -2.55 -8.82 -4.46
C LYS A 114 -1.40 -7.93 -4.95
N VAL A 115 -0.44 -7.70 -4.09
CA VAL A 115 0.73 -6.88 -4.41
C VAL A 115 1.53 -7.52 -5.55
N ARG A 116 1.89 -6.70 -6.54
CA ARG A 116 2.93 -7.04 -7.50
C ARG A 116 4.19 -6.31 -7.08
N TRP A 117 5.19 -7.07 -6.68
CA TRP A 117 6.46 -6.49 -6.24
C TRP A 117 7.28 -6.04 -7.44
N ALA A 118 8.01 -4.95 -7.29
CA ALA A 118 8.92 -4.49 -8.32
C ALA A 118 10.03 -5.52 -8.51
N ALA A 119 10.49 -5.65 -9.77
CA ALA A 119 11.57 -6.59 -10.09
C ALA A 119 12.85 -6.22 -9.36
N GLU A 120 13.13 -4.92 -9.25
CA GLU A 120 14.25 -4.41 -8.46
C GLU A 120 13.71 -3.62 -7.30
N ARG A 121 14.04 -4.05 -6.10
CA ARG A 121 13.56 -3.39 -4.88
C ARG A 121 14.68 -2.54 -4.28
N SER A 122 14.32 -1.31 -3.96
CA SER A 122 15.29 -0.31 -3.51
C SER A 122 15.07 0.13 -2.07
N GLY A 123 14.05 -0.38 -1.41
CA GLY A 123 13.74 0.02 -0.05
C GLY A 123 12.87 1.27 0.02
N GLY A 124 11.95 1.42 -0.92
CA GLY A 124 10.99 2.52 -0.94
C GLY A 124 9.60 2.04 -1.31
N ILE A 125 8.64 2.93 -1.26
CA ILE A 125 7.24 2.58 -1.56
C ILE A 125 7.09 2.07 -3.00
N SER A 126 7.97 2.48 -3.90
CA SER A 126 7.96 2.00 -5.29
C SER A 126 8.32 0.52 -5.41
N ASP A 127 8.75 -0.11 -4.32
CA ASP A 127 8.95 -1.56 -4.30
C ASP A 127 7.63 -2.30 -4.50
N ILE A 128 6.51 -1.67 -4.18
CA ILE A 128 5.19 -2.14 -4.62
C ILE A 128 4.94 -1.51 -5.98
N ALA A 129 5.05 -2.30 -7.03
CA ALA A 129 4.85 -1.79 -8.39
C ALA A 129 3.39 -1.41 -8.61
N CYS A 130 2.49 -2.30 -8.26
CA CYS A 130 1.05 -2.09 -8.34
C CYS A 130 0.36 -3.27 -7.64
N PHE A 131 -0.96 -3.33 -7.75
CA PHE A 131 -1.72 -4.51 -7.32
C PHE A 131 -2.31 -5.18 -8.54
N ASP A 132 -2.41 -6.49 -8.50
CA ASP A 132 -3.08 -7.30 -9.51
C ASP A 132 -4.41 -7.80 -8.97
N LEU A 133 -5.39 -7.98 -9.87
CA LEU A 133 -6.63 -8.65 -9.51
C LEU A 133 -6.35 -10.12 -9.22
N VAL A 134 -6.97 -10.63 -8.16
CA VAL A 134 -6.84 -12.05 -7.82
C VAL A 134 -7.89 -12.82 -8.59
N ALA A 135 -7.45 -13.74 -9.45
CA ALA A 135 -8.35 -14.52 -10.28
C ALA A 135 -9.26 -15.38 -9.38
N GLY A 136 -10.55 -15.32 -9.64
CA GLY A 136 -11.53 -16.09 -8.87
C GLY A 136 -11.79 -15.56 -7.48
N GLY A 137 -11.05 -14.55 -7.04
CA GLY A 137 -11.19 -14.02 -5.69
C GLY A 137 -12.29 -12.98 -5.53
N ALA A 138 -12.81 -12.51 -6.64
CA ALA A 138 -13.80 -11.45 -6.64
C ALA A 138 -15.22 -11.97 -6.53
N ALA A 139 -15.38 -13.24 -6.36
CA ALA A 139 -16.69 -13.84 -6.30
C ALA A 139 -17.55 -13.22 -5.19
#